data_9a5a174dad95de8e0334789d4392bd8e
#
_entry.id   9a5a174dad95de8e0334789d4392bd8e
#
_cell.length_a   1.000
_cell.length_b   1.000
_cell.length_c   1.000
_cell.angle_alpha   90.00
_cell.angle_beta   90.00
_cell.angle_gamma   90.00
#
_symmetry.space_group_name_H-M   'P 1'
#
loop_
_entity.id
_entity.type
_entity.pdbx_description
1 polymer ?
#
loop_
_entity_poly.entity_id
_entity_poly.type
_entity_poly.pdbx_seq_one_letter_code
_entity_poly.pdbx_strand_id
1 'polypeptide(L)'
;EQLVRQKGYRYRDFAVLSGDVADYASAFKRKAAILNIPVFEDTKKKVSYHSGVEAVRSLFHLAQMEYSYESVFRYLKSGMSNLIDEDADYLENYVLYAGVRGYSMWKKPFYRRLKNKDEAAIKALLLLQEKFMEETENFCSVMRDKEASVRDKIEVLYHTMVKLSFEEKLKNQAQKAE
;
A
#
# COMPACT_ATOMS: atom_id res chain seq x y z
N GLU A 1 28.99 7.86 -27.80
CA GLU A 1 29.43 9.27 -27.76
C GLU A 1 29.98 9.78 -29.09
N GLN A 2 30.88 9.05 -29.77
CA GLN A 2 31.46 9.46 -31.05
C GLN A 2 30.38 9.78 -32.11
N LEU A 3 29.35 8.94 -32.24
CA LEU A 3 28.30 9.15 -33.24
C LEU A 3 27.44 10.39 -32.93
N VAL A 4 27.19 10.66 -31.65
CA VAL A 4 26.45 11.87 -31.24
C VAL A 4 27.29 13.13 -31.45
N ARG A 5 28.56 13.12 -30.99
CA ARG A 5 29.42 14.33 -31.03
C ARG A 5 29.94 14.65 -32.42
N GLN A 6 30.28 13.61 -33.23
CA GLN A 6 30.95 13.83 -34.52
C GLN A 6 30.03 13.68 -35.74
N LYS A 7 28.95 12.90 -35.63
CA LYS A 7 28.04 12.63 -36.75
C LYS A 7 26.63 13.18 -36.58
N GLY A 8 26.36 13.94 -35.50
CA GLY A 8 25.08 14.62 -35.30
C GLY A 8 23.90 13.70 -34.96
N TYR A 9 24.14 12.44 -34.62
CA TYR A 9 23.08 11.57 -34.12
C TYR A 9 22.60 12.03 -32.76
N ARG A 10 21.33 11.76 -32.43
CA ARG A 10 20.74 12.02 -31.12
C ARG A 10 20.65 10.69 -30.34
N TYR A 11 20.67 10.73 -29.03
CA TYR A 11 20.53 9.51 -28.21
C TYR A 11 19.27 8.73 -28.55
N ARG A 12 18.17 9.36 -28.93
CA ARG A 12 16.92 8.73 -29.35
C ARG A 12 17.03 7.98 -30.69
N ASP A 13 18.09 8.19 -31.45
CA ASP A 13 18.30 7.53 -32.75
C ASP A 13 19.00 6.16 -32.57
N PHE A 14 19.31 5.75 -31.33
CA PHE A 14 19.92 4.48 -31.00
C PHE A 14 18.94 3.55 -30.29
N ALA A 15 18.94 2.29 -30.70
CA ALA A 15 18.23 1.21 -29.99
C ALA A 15 19.21 0.09 -29.64
N VAL A 16 19.07 -0.47 -28.45
CA VAL A 16 19.77 -1.66 -28.00
C VAL A 16 18.76 -2.78 -27.90
N LEU A 17 18.97 -3.84 -28.66
CA LEU A 17 18.09 -5.01 -28.68
C LEU A 17 18.79 -6.17 -27.98
N SER A 18 18.05 -6.84 -27.09
CA SER A 18 18.52 -8.04 -26.39
C SER A 18 17.42 -9.10 -26.38
N GLY A 19 17.80 -10.37 -26.44
CA GLY A 19 16.87 -11.49 -26.28
C GLY A 19 16.30 -11.59 -24.87
N ASP A 20 17.06 -11.14 -23.85
CA ASP A 20 16.61 -11.00 -22.48
C ASP A 20 17.02 -9.62 -21.94
N VAL A 21 16.06 -8.70 -21.98
CA VAL A 21 16.28 -7.33 -21.50
C VAL A 21 16.40 -7.29 -19.97
N ALA A 22 15.70 -8.18 -19.27
CA ALA A 22 15.63 -8.14 -17.79
C ALA A 22 17.02 -8.38 -17.16
N ASP A 23 17.80 -9.32 -17.70
CA ASP A 23 19.12 -9.66 -17.17
C ASP A 23 20.15 -8.54 -17.32
N TYR A 24 20.07 -7.77 -18.40
CA TYR A 24 21.08 -6.76 -18.76
C TYR A 24 20.66 -5.32 -18.41
N ALA A 25 19.37 -5.04 -18.28
CA ALA A 25 18.84 -3.68 -18.12
C ALA A 25 19.45 -2.92 -16.94
N SER A 26 19.58 -3.57 -15.79
CA SER A 26 20.10 -2.93 -14.57
C SER A 26 21.57 -2.55 -14.69
N ALA A 27 22.39 -3.41 -15.31
CA ALA A 27 23.81 -3.15 -15.54
C ALA A 27 24.00 -2.06 -16.61
N PHE A 28 23.19 -2.10 -17.66
CA PHE A 28 23.19 -1.11 -18.74
C PHE A 28 22.81 0.28 -18.22
N LYS A 29 21.73 0.40 -17.45
CA LYS A 29 21.30 1.66 -16.85
C LYS A 29 22.36 2.28 -15.95
N ARG A 30 22.99 1.47 -15.08
CA ARG A 30 24.07 1.98 -14.21
C ARG A 30 25.22 2.57 -15.03
N LYS A 31 25.63 1.89 -16.12
CA LYS A 31 26.69 2.39 -16.99
C LYS A 31 26.26 3.62 -17.76
N ALA A 32 25.04 3.65 -18.28
CA ALA A 32 24.48 4.80 -18.98
C ALA A 32 24.38 6.04 -18.05
N ALA A 33 23.95 5.86 -16.80
CA ALA A 33 23.88 6.92 -15.81
C ALA A 33 25.27 7.53 -15.50
N ILE A 34 26.30 6.70 -15.34
CA ILE A 34 27.69 7.17 -15.15
C ILE A 34 28.16 8.03 -16.33
N LEU A 35 27.69 7.72 -17.53
CA LEU A 35 28.03 8.43 -18.76
C LEU A 35 27.07 9.55 -19.13
N ASN A 36 26.08 9.85 -18.27
CA ASN A 36 24.98 10.80 -18.51
C ASN A 36 24.25 10.55 -19.85
N ILE A 37 24.05 9.28 -20.20
CA ILE A 37 23.31 8.87 -21.40
C ILE A 37 21.85 8.62 -21.00
N PRO A 38 20.86 9.38 -21.52
CA PRO A 38 19.46 9.13 -21.25
C PRO A 38 19.03 7.81 -21.89
N VAL A 39 18.41 6.93 -21.08
CA VAL A 39 17.96 5.60 -21.51
C VAL A 39 16.48 5.43 -21.20
N PHE A 40 15.72 5.06 -22.21
CA PHE A 40 14.37 4.54 -22.05
C PHE A 40 14.41 3.00 -22.10
N GLU A 41 13.75 2.36 -21.15
CA GLU A 41 13.63 0.92 -21.08
C GLU A 41 12.18 0.49 -21.30
N ASP A 42 11.95 -0.26 -22.38
CA ASP A 42 10.65 -0.84 -22.67
C ASP A 42 10.51 -2.22 -21.99
N THR A 43 10.35 -2.21 -20.67
CA THR A 43 10.08 -3.43 -19.89
C THR A 43 8.73 -3.33 -19.21
N LYS A 44 7.97 -4.43 -19.27
CA LYS A 44 6.72 -4.57 -18.53
C LYS A 44 7.04 -4.76 -17.04
N LYS A 45 6.81 -3.73 -16.23
CA LYS A 45 6.91 -3.86 -14.77
C LYS A 45 5.68 -4.57 -14.23
N LYS A 46 5.86 -5.59 -13.39
CA LYS A 46 4.76 -6.23 -12.68
C LYS A 46 4.18 -5.27 -11.66
N VAL A 47 2.93 -4.88 -11.84
CA VAL A 47 2.21 -3.94 -10.93
C VAL A 47 1.75 -4.63 -9.65
N SER A 48 1.82 -5.96 -9.58
CA SER A 48 1.31 -6.76 -8.46
C SER A 48 1.95 -6.47 -7.09
N TYR A 49 3.16 -5.90 -7.10
CA TYR A 49 3.87 -5.50 -5.87
C TYR A 49 3.78 -3.99 -5.58
N HIS A 50 2.99 -3.26 -6.36
CA HIS A 50 2.80 -1.83 -6.13
C HIS A 50 1.94 -1.61 -4.87
N SER A 51 2.34 -0.67 -4.02
CA SER A 51 1.68 -0.40 -2.74
C SER A 51 0.16 -0.20 -2.84
N GLY A 52 -0.30 0.53 -3.85
CA GLY A 52 -1.73 0.72 -4.11
C GLY A 52 -2.47 -0.58 -4.46
N VAL A 53 -1.84 -1.47 -5.24
CA VAL A 53 -2.43 -2.78 -5.56
C VAL A 53 -2.46 -3.66 -4.31
N GLU A 54 -1.40 -3.62 -3.51
CA GLU A 54 -1.32 -4.37 -2.26
C GLU A 54 -2.35 -3.87 -1.24
N ALA A 55 -2.57 -2.57 -1.16
CA ALA A 55 -3.60 -1.98 -0.29
C ALA A 55 -5.01 -2.42 -0.69
N VAL A 56 -5.36 -2.36 -1.98
CA VAL A 56 -6.66 -2.85 -2.47
C VAL A 56 -6.83 -4.33 -2.18
N ARG A 57 -5.80 -5.14 -2.45
CA ARG A 57 -5.80 -6.57 -2.15
C ARG A 57 -5.99 -6.84 -0.66
N SER A 58 -5.30 -6.09 0.21
CA SER A 58 -5.43 -6.25 1.66
C SER A 58 -6.78 -5.80 2.20
N LEU A 59 -7.43 -4.79 1.61
CA LEU A 59 -8.83 -4.45 1.93
C LEU A 59 -9.79 -5.61 1.64
N PHE A 60 -9.65 -6.27 0.48
CA PHE A 60 -10.45 -7.47 0.18
C PHE A 60 -10.16 -8.61 1.16
N HIS A 61 -8.89 -8.83 1.48
CA HIS A 61 -8.49 -9.83 2.49
C HIS A 61 -9.09 -9.51 3.87
N LEU A 62 -9.10 -8.22 4.25
CA LEU A 62 -9.69 -7.77 5.51
C LEU A 62 -11.18 -8.13 5.60
N ALA A 63 -11.94 -7.90 4.52
CA ALA A 63 -13.34 -8.28 4.43
C ALA A 63 -13.55 -9.80 4.46
N GLN A 64 -12.71 -10.56 3.75
CA GLN A 64 -12.80 -12.01 3.64
C GLN A 64 -12.39 -12.74 4.93
N MET A 65 -11.31 -12.28 5.57
CA MET A 65 -10.71 -12.91 6.76
C MET A 65 -11.21 -12.30 8.08
N GLU A 66 -12.32 -11.57 8.03
CA GLU A 66 -13.02 -11.03 9.19
C GLU A 66 -12.10 -10.34 10.22
N TYR A 67 -11.20 -9.47 9.76
CA TYR A 67 -10.24 -8.76 10.61
C TYR A 67 -9.25 -9.69 11.33
N SER A 68 -8.74 -10.70 10.63
CA SER A 68 -7.61 -11.49 11.14
C SER A 68 -6.38 -10.61 11.35
N TYR A 69 -5.49 -11.00 12.25
CA TYR A 69 -4.26 -10.27 12.51
C TYR A 69 -3.48 -9.95 11.21
N GLU A 70 -3.26 -10.96 10.39
CA GLU A 70 -2.50 -10.80 9.14
C GLU A 70 -3.17 -9.84 8.17
N SER A 71 -4.50 -9.90 8.02
CA SER A 71 -5.22 -9.03 7.10
C SER A 71 -5.21 -7.57 7.54
N VAL A 72 -5.33 -7.31 8.85
CA VAL A 72 -5.30 -5.97 9.43
C VAL A 72 -3.93 -5.33 9.22
N PHE A 73 -2.85 -5.99 9.63
CA PHE A 73 -1.53 -5.38 9.59
C PHE A 73 -0.92 -5.36 8.19
N ARG A 74 -1.33 -6.26 7.31
CA ARG A 74 -1.04 -6.17 5.88
C ARG A 74 -1.64 -4.90 5.25
N TYR A 75 -2.87 -4.55 5.63
CA TYR A 75 -3.51 -3.32 5.17
C TYR A 75 -2.81 -2.09 5.78
N LEU A 76 -2.64 -2.03 7.08
CA LEU A 76 -2.01 -0.89 7.76
C LEU A 76 -0.59 -0.61 7.24
N LYS A 77 0.20 -1.66 6.99
CA LYS A 77 1.58 -1.56 6.48
C LYS A 77 1.68 -1.40 4.95
N SER A 78 0.55 -1.27 4.25
CA SER A 78 0.55 -1.00 2.81
C SER A 78 0.96 0.44 2.45
N GLY A 79 0.99 1.35 3.42
CA GLY A 79 1.24 2.77 3.23
C GLY A 79 0.06 3.55 2.65
N MET A 80 -1.14 2.93 2.59
CA MET A 80 -2.36 3.56 2.07
C MET A 80 -3.40 3.85 3.16
N SER A 81 -3.21 3.38 4.39
CA SER A 81 -3.99 3.79 5.55
C SER A 81 -3.72 5.25 5.93
N ASN A 82 -4.62 5.88 6.68
CA ASN A 82 -4.39 7.20 7.29
C ASN A 82 -3.68 7.09 8.65
N LEU A 83 -3.44 5.87 9.14
CA LEU A 83 -2.54 5.65 10.27
C LEU A 83 -1.09 5.71 9.77
N ILE A 84 -0.23 6.43 10.49
CA ILE A 84 1.19 6.42 10.25
C ILE A 84 1.84 5.11 10.76
N ASP A 85 3.04 4.80 10.30
CA ASP A 85 3.70 3.52 10.61
C ASP A 85 3.90 3.32 12.11
N GLU A 86 4.25 4.38 12.86
CA GLU A 86 4.42 4.33 14.32
C GLU A 86 3.10 4.00 15.06
N ASP A 87 1.99 4.57 14.59
CA ASP A 87 0.66 4.29 15.14
C ASP A 87 0.22 2.84 14.83
N ALA A 88 0.53 2.37 13.62
CA ALA A 88 0.26 1.00 13.21
C ALA A 88 1.07 0.00 14.05
N ASP A 89 2.35 0.26 14.30
CA ASP A 89 3.22 -0.58 15.14
C ASP A 89 2.76 -0.56 16.61
N TYR A 90 2.34 0.60 17.13
CA TYR A 90 1.80 0.70 18.48
C TYR A 90 0.52 -0.11 18.65
N LEU A 91 -0.37 -0.04 17.67
CA LEU A 91 -1.61 -0.82 17.61
C LEU A 91 -1.32 -2.32 17.49
N GLU A 92 -0.34 -2.70 16.67
CA GLU A 92 0.09 -4.09 16.49
C GLU A 92 0.59 -4.72 17.78
N ASN A 93 1.46 -4.02 18.50
CA ASN A 93 1.97 -4.47 19.79
C ASN A 93 0.84 -4.73 20.80
N TYR A 94 -0.15 -3.85 20.84
CA TYR A 94 -1.31 -4.07 21.70
C TYR A 94 -2.15 -5.26 21.25
N VAL A 95 -2.45 -5.37 19.95
CA VAL A 95 -3.28 -6.45 19.39
C VAL A 95 -2.65 -7.82 19.65
N LEU A 96 -1.35 -7.95 19.48
CA LEU A 96 -0.60 -9.16 19.83
C LEU A 96 -0.67 -9.47 21.33
N TYR A 97 -0.37 -8.46 22.17
CA TYR A 97 -0.38 -8.63 23.62
C TYR A 97 -1.76 -8.99 24.17
N ALA A 98 -2.81 -8.34 23.66
CA ALA A 98 -4.18 -8.57 24.12
C ALA A 98 -4.87 -9.78 23.45
N GLY A 99 -4.29 -10.31 22.37
CA GLY A 99 -4.86 -11.41 21.59
C GLY A 99 -6.14 -11.00 20.86
N VAL A 100 -6.20 -9.77 20.33
CA VAL A 100 -7.36 -9.28 19.57
C VAL A 100 -7.43 -10.00 18.23
N ARG A 101 -8.58 -10.64 17.94
CA ARG A 101 -8.81 -11.37 16.70
C ARG A 101 -10.27 -11.26 16.26
N GLY A 102 -10.46 -11.07 14.98
CA GLY A 102 -11.77 -11.06 14.34
C GLY A 102 -12.60 -9.80 14.58
N TYR A 103 -13.53 -9.55 13.68
CA TYR A 103 -14.36 -8.35 13.64
C TYR A 103 -15.07 -8.02 14.96
N SER A 104 -15.59 -9.05 15.65
CA SER A 104 -16.32 -8.85 16.90
C SER A 104 -15.48 -8.22 18.02
N MET A 105 -14.17 -8.47 18.03
CA MET A 105 -13.24 -7.85 18.99
C MET A 105 -12.80 -6.46 18.55
N TRP A 106 -12.67 -6.23 17.25
CA TRP A 106 -12.34 -4.93 16.69
C TRP A 106 -13.48 -3.93 16.83
N LYS A 107 -14.74 -4.40 16.76
CA LYS A 107 -15.94 -3.54 16.88
C LYS A 107 -16.18 -3.04 18.31
N LYS A 108 -15.70 -3.75 19.32
CA LYS A 108 -15.85 -3.35 20.73
C LYS A 108 -14.62 -2.58 21.18
N PRO A 109 -14.77 -1.55 22.02
CA PRO A 109 -13.63 -0.85 22.58
C PRO A 109 -12.64 -1.82 23.22
N PHE A 110 -11.36 -1.57 23.03
CA PHE A 110 -10.31 -2.38 23.64
C PHE A 110 -10.38 -2.30 25.16
N TYR A 111 -10.41 -3.43 25.84
CA TYR A 111 -10.51 -3.49 27.30
C TYR A 111 -9.55 -4.53 27.92
N ARG A 112 -9.00 -5.42 27.08
CA ARG A 112 -8.15 -6.50 27.58
C ARG A 112 -6.77 -5.97 27.95
N ARG A 113 -6.25 -6.43 29.11
CA ARG A 113 -4.87 -6.15 29.55
C ARG A 113 -4.50 -4.67 29.64
N LEU A 114 -5.49 -3.79 29.84
CA LEU A 114 -5.27 -2.35 29.98
C LEU A 114 -5.03 -1.90 31.43
N LYS A 115 -5.23 -2.77 32.42
CA LYS A 115 -5.17 -2.41 33.86
C LYS A 115 -3.88 -1.74 34.32
N ASN A 116 -2.75 -1.99 33.63
CA ASN A 116 -1.44 -1.44 33.96
C ASN A 116 -1.00 -0.31 33.01
N LYS A 117 -1.89 0.16 32.12
CA LYS A 117 -1.61 1.28 31.23
C LYS A 117 -2.16 2.56 31.83
N ASP A 118 -1.49 3.68 31.58
CA ASP A 118 -1.99 4.98 31.94
C ASP A 118 -3.23 5.37 31.11
N GLU A 119 -3.99 6.31 31.59
CA GLU A 119 -5.24 6.74 30.94
C GLU A 119 -4.98 7.34 29.54
N ALA A 120 -3.86 8.06 29.37
CA ALA A 120 -3.47 8.63 28.09
C ALA A 120 -3.16 7.56 27.05
N ALA A 121 -2.44 6.50 27.44
CA ALA A 121 -2.14 5.37 26.55
C ALA A 121 -3.40 4.59 26.16
N ILE A 122 -4.36 4.44 27.08
CA ILE A 122 -5.64 3.81 26.78
C ILE A 122 -6.41 4.64 25.77
N LYS A 123 -6.51 5.95 26.00
CA LYS A 123 -7.21 6.88 25.10
C LYS A 123 -6.59 6.89 23.71
N ALA A 124 -5.26 6.88 23.61
CA ALA A 124 -4.56 6.81 22.34
C ALA A 124 -4.90 5.51 21.58
N LEU A 125 -4.86 4.36 22.24
CA LEU A 125 -5.22 3.06 21.63
C LEU A 125 -6.67 3.04 21.11
N LEU A 126 -7.61 3.54 21.90
CA LEU A 126 -9.02 3.61 21.48
C LEU A 126 -9.20 4.50 20.27
N LEU A 127 -8.52 5.64 20.22
CA LEU A 127 -8.55 6.55 19.07
C LEU A 127 -7.98 5.90 17.80
N LEU A 128 -6.89 5.13 17.92
CA LEU A 128 -6.31 4.41 16.79
C LEU A 128 -7.24 3.29 16.30
N GLN A 129 -7.86 2.58 17.22
CA GLN A 129 -8.88 1.58 16.89
C GLN A 129 -10.06 2.20 16.14
N GLU A 130 -10.58 3.33 16.62
CA GLU A 130 -11.70 4.06 16.03
C GLU A 130 -11.36 4.51 14.61
N LYS A 131 -10.21 5.17 14.42
CA LYS A 131 -9.72 5.59 13.09
C LYS A 131 -9.62 4.43 12.11
N PHE A 132 -9.04 3.30 12.54
CA PHE A 132 -8.93 2.12 11.70
C PHE A 132 -10.31 1.55 11.32
N MET A 133 -11.24 1.47 12.27
CA MET A 133 -12.60 0.99 12.01
C MET A 133 -13.37 1.94 11.09
N GLU A 134 -13.24 3.26 11.26
CA GLU A 134 -13.82 4.25 10.34
C GLU A 134 -13.32 4.12 8.91
N GLU A 135 -12.05 3.76 8.72
CA GLU A 135 -11.49 3.54 7.39
C GLU A 135 -12.08 2.30 6.70
N THR A 136 -12.34 1.24 7.45
CA THR A 136 -12.49 -0.10 6.89
C THR A 136 -13.89 -0.71 7.05
N GLU A 137 -14.65 -0.31 8.09
CA GLU A 137 -15.91 -0.99 8.45
C GLU A 137 -16.95 -0.93 7.32
N ASN A 138 -17.16 0.24 6.72
CA ASN A 138 -18.14 0.40 5.66
C ASN A 138 -17.80 -0.48 4.45
N PHE A 139 -16.53 -0.45 4.00
CA PHE A 139 -16.07 -1.30 2.91
C PHE A 139 -16.29 -2.79 3.22
N CYS A 140 -15.83 -3.24 4.39
CA CYS A 140 -15.94 -4.64 4.78
C CYS A 140 -17.38 -5.10 4.95
N SER A 141 -18.26 -4.23 5.42
CA SER A 141 -19.68 -4.52 5.60
C SER A 141 -20.38 -4.75 4.27
N VAL A 142 -20.19 -3.85 3.28
CA VAL A 142 -20.77 -4.00 1.94
C VAL A 142 -20.16 -5.19 1.19
N MET A 143 -18.85 -5.44 1.33
CA MET A 143 -18.21 -6.60 0.69
C MET A 143 -18.74 -7.94 1.21
N ARG A 144 -19.13 -8.02 2.48
CA ARG A 144 -19.69 -9.24 3.11
C ARG A 144 -21.18 -9.39 2.88
N ASP A 145 -21.85 -8.33 2.49
CA ASP A 145 -23.28 -8.39 2.19
C ASP A 145 -23.51 -9.22 0.92
N LYS A 146 -24.32 -10.29 1.05
CA LYS A 146 -24.67 -11.19 -0.04
C LYS A 146 -25.68 -10.57 -1.00
N GLU A 147 -26.49 -9.64 -0.51
CA GLU A 147 -27.52 -8.94 -1.31
C GLU A 147 -26.92 -7.74 -2.07
N ALA A 148 -25.75 -7.25 -1.68
CA ALA A 148 -25.08 -6.15 -2.36
C ALA A 148 -24.66 -6.55 -3.77
N SER A 149 -25.05 -5.72 -4.75
CA SER A 149 -24.70 -5.93 -6.15
C SER A 149 -23.19 -5.71 -6.38
N VAL A 150 -22.69 -6.19 -7.52
CA VAL A 150 -21.29 -5.92 -7.94
C VAL A 150 -21.04 -4.41 -8.06
N ARG A 151 -22.06 -3.66 -8.50
CA ARG A 151 -22.00 -2.20 -8.60
C ARG A 151 -21.78 -1.57 -7.23
N ASP A 152 -22.55 -1.94 -6.22
CA ASP A 152 -22.43 -1.41 -4.86
C ASP A 152 -21.03 -1.70 -4.28
N LYS A 153 -20.51 -2.89 -4.58
CA LYS A 153 -19.14 -3.30 -4.15
C LYS A 153 -18.03 -2.49 -4.83
N ILE A 154 -18.20 -2.14 -6.10
CA ILE A 154 -17.26 -1.28 -6.81
C ILE A 154 -17.37 0.18 -6.33
N GLU A 155 -18.59 0.67 -6.11
CA GLU A 155 -18.83 2.02 -5.61
C GLU A 155 -18.22 2.22 -4.20
N VAL A 156 -18.41 1.26 -3.29
CA VAL A 156 -17.79 1.37 -1.95
C VAL A 156 -16.26 1.29 -2.01
N LEU A 157 -15.69 0.47 -2.90
CA LEU A 157 -14.24 0.45 -3.10
C LEU A 157 -13.73 1.82 -3.58
N TYR A 158 -14.38 2.40 -4.58
CA TYR A 158 -14.02 3.71 -5.11
C TYR A 158 -14.08 4.79 -4.02
N HIS A 159 -15.19 4.85 -3.27
CA HIS A 159 -15.36 5.80 -2.17
C HIS A 159 -14.31 5.61 -1.06
N THR A 160 -13.96 4.37 -0.76
CA THR A 160 -12.89 4.07 0.21
C THR A 160 -11.54 4.59 -0.29
N MET A 161 -11.20 4.35 -1.56
CA MET A 161 -9.95 4.87 -2.15
C MET A 161 -9.90 6.41 -2.15
N VAL A 162 -11.02 7.07 -2.46
CA VAL A 162 -11.12 8.54 -2.42
C VAL A 162 -10.97 9.04 -0.99
N LYS A 163 -11.67 8.46 -0.02
CA LYS A 163 -11.59 8.82 1.40
C LYS A 163 -10.16 8.70 1.95
N LEU A 164 -9.42 7.71 1.48
CA LEU A 164 -8.03 7.44 1.87
C LEU A 164 -7.01 8.25 1.07
N SER A 165 -7.44 9.12 0.14
CA SER A 165 -6.55 9.93 -0.71
C SER A 165 -5.52 9.10 -1.47
N PHE A 166 -5.93 7.94 -2.01
CA PHE A 166 -5.03 7.02 -2.72
C PHE A 166 -4.22 7.70 -3.82
N GLU A 167 -4.84 8.54 -4.63
CA GLU A 167 -4.17 9.22 -5.74
C GLU A 167 -3.02 10.11 -5.24
N GLU A 168 -3.26 10.87 -4.18
CA GLU A 168 -2.24 11.76 -3.60
C GLU A 168 -1.10 10.96 -2.98
N LYS A 169 -1.42 9.91 -2.22
CA LYS A 169 -0.41 9.02 -1.62
C LYS A 169 0.46 8.34 -2.68
N LEU A 170 -0.13 7.90 -3.78
CA LEU A 170 0.60 7.30 -4.90
C LEU A 170 1.51 8.30 -5.60
N LYS A 171 1.06 9.54 -5.83
CA LYS A 171 1.89 10.61 -6.38
C LYS A 171 3.08 10.92 -5.47
N ASN A 172 2.84 11.02 -4.16
CA ASN A 172 3.91 11.27 -3.19
C ASN A 172 4.93 10.12 -3.13
N GLN A 173 4.49 8.88 -3.27
CA GLN A 173 5.39 7.72 -3.34
C GLN A 173 6.23 7.71 -4.63
N ALA A 174 5.63 8.09 -5.77
CA ALA A 174 6.35 8.18 -7.03
C ALA A 174 7.46 9.25 -6.97
N GLN A 175 7.18 10.42 -6.39
CA GLN A 175 8.16 11.49 -6.22
C GLN A 175 9.32 11.13 -5.28
N LYS A 176 9.09 10.28 -4.28
CA LYS A 176 10.15 9.81 -3.38
C LYS A 176 11.04 8.74 -4.01
N ALA A 177 10.61 8.12 -5.09
CA ALA A 177 11.32 7.04 -5.77
C ALA A 177 12.20 7.55 -6.94
N GLU A 178 12.08 8.81 -7.32
CA GLU A 178 12.93 9.54 -8.29
C GLU A 178 14.17 10.11 -7.59
#